data_801928de2f070486d0a9df1e5a6048bc
#
_entry.id   801928de2f070486d0a9df1e5a6048bc
#
_cell.length_a   1.000
_cell.length_b   1.000
_cell.length_c   1.000
_cell.angle_alpha   90.00
_cell.angle_beta   90.00
_cell.angle_gamma   90.00
#
_symmetry.space_group_name_H-M   'P 1'
#
loop_
_entity.id
_entity.type
_entity.pdbx_description
1 polymer ?
#
loop_
_entity_poly.entity_id
_entity_poly.type
_entity_poly.pdbx_seq_one_letter_code
_entity_poly.pdbx_strand_id
1 'polypeptide(L)'
;MLIRTSSITLFALLFFCSLYAQKKPNDNDTLQLIVKPYGSFRGHMAVFERELEFQENASRIGMNIDIKAKGITFFMGSELQLKMFKGNLDFNADANLSSGFLVAESSQSDQVFGSRLGYLGFDLKKYGKLTFGKQWGVFYDVTGFTDCFNVFGGRGSPTYYGGTDGGTLGTGRADQAFVYRNSFGPVSLGLQMQARSATNNKFFDSYGVSLKLKLLKHFLVAGAYNKAYLNQALIDDNLILGLEGQPEYFAVGMQYNSKHLQLAAVLSHQNNGDLTHGVLVEDQEITNPSVVFDATGFEFYGRYQYHSAIFIAGYNLYNPQTQEITAPDGQKPVVRGFKIEDFILGAEYRPLKRAYFYSEYRISNGKSSLGVKDYDVFTIGIRINIEKIYRTRIKKLI
;
A
#
# COMPACT_ATOMS: atom_id res chain seq x y z
N MET A 1 -30.29 4.77 21.70
CA MET A 1 -29.27 5.72 22.09
C MET A 1 -28.47 5.31 23.36
N LEU A 2 -29.06 4.63 24.32
CA LEU A 2 -28.43 4.23 25.59
C LEU A 2 -27.38 3.09 25.50
N ILE A 3 -27.41 2.22 24.49
CA ILE A 3 -26.48 1.08 24.37
C ILE A 3 -25.10 1.52 23.78
N ARG A 4 -25.06 2.63 23.04
CA ARG A 4 -23.82 3.14 22.43
C ARG A 4 -22.86 3.82 23.42
N THR A 5 -23.38 4.41 24.50
CA THR A 5 -22.55 5.07 25.51
C THR A 5 -21.89 4.09 26.47
N SER A 6 -22.53 2.94 26.75
CA SER A 6 -22.01 1.93 27.69
C SER A 6 -20.72 1.25 27.19
N SER A 7 -20.60 1.01 25.87
CA SER A 7 -19.42 0.33 25.30
C SER A 7 -18.17 1.23 25.31
N ILE A 8 -18.33 2.52 25.06
CA ILE A 8 -17.23 3.49 25.10
C ILE A 8 -16.76 3.70 26.54
N THR A 9 -17.70 3.76 27.48
CA THR A 9 -17.41 3.92 28.92
C THR A 9 -16.69 2.68 29.48
N LEU A 10 -17.05 1.49 29.04
CA LEU A 10 -16.39 0.25 29.45
C LEU A 10 -14.97 0.15 28.89
N PHE A 11 -14.74 0.58 27.66
CA PHE A 11 -13.41 0.61 27.04
C PHE A 11 -12.51 1.66 27.71
N ALA A 12 -13.04 2.84 28.02
CA ALA A 12 -12.34 3.86 28.77
C ALA A 12 -12.02 3.44 30.21
N LEU A 13 -12.94 2.76 30.92
CA LEU A 13 -12.73 2.22 32.27
C LEU A 13 -11.65 1.13 32.30
N LEU A 14 -11.61 0.22 31.31
CA LEU A 14 -10.57 -0.80 31.21
C LEU A 14 -9.18 -0.17 30.94
N PHE A 15 -9.13 0.93 30.22
CA PHE A 15 -7.89 1.67 29.97
C PHE A 15 -7.39 2.40 31.25
N PHE A 16 -8.30 3.01 32.02
CA PHE A 16 -7.96 3.69 33.26
C PHE A 16 -7.59 2.71 34.39
N CYS A 17 -8.23 1.55 34.50
CA CYS A 17 -7.87 0.55 35.51
C CYS A 17 -6.44 -0.01 35.31
N SER A 18 -5.95 -0.09 34.07
CA SER A 18 -4.57 -0.51 33.78
C SER A 18 -3.52 0.53 34.16
N LEU A 19 -3.90 1.81 34.24
CA LEU A 19 -2.99 2.91 34.63
C LEU A 19 -2.73 2.98 36.13
N TYR A 20 -3.66 2.52 36.96
CA TYR A 20 -3.50 2.53 38.43
C TYR A 20 -2.60 1.41 38.96
N ALA A 21 -2.29 0.39 38.20
CA ALA A 21 -1.43 -0.72 38.60
C ALA A 21 0.08 -0.46 38.41
N GLN A 22 0.49 0.73 37.99
CA GLN A 22 1.91 1.05 37.84
C GLN A 22 2.53 1.43 39.22
N LYS A 23 3.37 0.54 39.74
CA LYS A 23 4.31 0.85 40.79
C LYS A 23 5.03 2.17 40.48
N LYS A 24 5.10 3.12 41.44
CA LYS A 24 5.92 4.34 41.32
C LYS A 24 7.28 3.99 40.70
N PRO A 25 7.68 4.64 39.61
CA PRO A 25 8.98 4.37 39.02
C PRO A 25 10.09 4.74 40.00
N ASN A 26 11.12 3.90 40.09
CA ASN A 26 12.34 4.23 40.84
C ASN A 26 13.07 5.38 40.13
N ASP A 27 13.63 6.32 40.87
CA ASP A 27 14.35 7.52 40.38
C ASP A 27 15.55 7.23 39.46
N ASN A 28 15.94 5.94 39.29
CA ASN A 28 17.01 5.48 38.42
C ASN A 28 16.54 4.99 37.02
N ASP A 29 15.26 5.09 36.68
CA ASP A 29 14.78 4.63 35.36
C ASP A 29 15.14 5.66 34.29
N THR A 30 16.22 5.44 33.58
CA THR A 30 16.60 6.24 32.41
C THR A 30 15.75 5.86 31.20
N LEU A 31 15.15 6.86 30.55
CA LEU A 31 14.49 6.71 29.25
C LEU A 31 15.56 6.67 28.16
N GLN A 32 15.33 5.84 27.14
CA GLN A 32 16.17 5.82 25.94
C GLN A 32 15.41 6.48 24.79
N LEU A 33 15.92 7.60 24.29
CA LEU A 33 15.48 8.21 23.03
C LEU A 33 16.31 7.66 21.88
N ILE A 34 15.62 7.20 20.82
CA ILE A 34 16.23 6.74 19.57
C ILE A 34 15.59 7.53 18.42
N VAL A 35 16.41 8.25 17.67
CA VAL A 35 16.00 9.00 16.49
C VAL A 35 16.64 8.37 15.26
N LYS A 36 15.84 8.05 14.24
CA LYS A 36 16.25 7.36 13.01
C LYS A 36 15.80 8.15 11.79
N PRO A 37 16.51 9.21 11.40
CA PRO A 37 16.28 9.84 10.10
C PRO A 37 16.74 8.90 8.98
N TYR A 38 15.98 8.92 7.88
CA TYR A 38 16.32 8.17 6.68
C TYR A 38 15.88 8.90 5.42
N GLY A 39 16.49 8.53 4.30
CA GLY A 39 16.10 8.98 2.97
C GLY A 39 16.35 7.89 1.93
N SER A 40 15.55 7.88 0.89
CA SER A 40 15.73 7.04 -0.28
C SER A 40 15.48 7.88 -1.51
N PHE A 41 16.54 8.16 -2.26
CA PHE A 41 16.50 8.95 -3.48
C PHE A 41 16.57 8.00 -4.67
N ARG A 42 15.63 8.13 -5.58
CA ARG A 42 15.45 7.21 -6.70
C ARG A 42 15.10 8.01 -7.94
N GLY A 43 15.80 7.71 -9.02
CA GLY A 43 15.49 8.26 -10.32
C GLY A 43 15.88 7.27 -11.40
N HIS A 44 15.15 7.28 -12.51
CA HIS A 44 15.41 6.43 -13.65
C HIS A 44 15.07 7.11 -14.95
N MET A 45 15.64 6.58 -16.02
CA MET A 45 15.21 6.80 -17.38
C MET A 45 14.26 5.68 -17.76
N ALA A 46 13.13 6.01 -18.33
CA ALA A 46 12.18 5.08 -18.92
C ALA A 46 12.20 5.23 -20.45
N VAL A 47 12.21 4.11 -21.15
CA VAL A 47 12.14 4.04 -22.60
C VAL A 47 10.92 3.23 -22.99
N PHE A 48 10.01 3.82 -23.76
CA PHE A 48 8.79 3.21 -24.26
C PHE A 48 8.43 3.83 -25.63
N GLU A 49 7.90 3.06 -26.55
CA GLU A 49 7.44 3.50 -27.90
C GLU A 49 8.34 4.52 -28.64
N ARG A 50 9.66 4.43 -28.48
CA ARG A 50 10.68 5.36 -29.02
C ARG A 50 10.78 6.70 -28.29
N GLU A 51 10.15 6.81 -27.12
CA GLU A 51 10.26 7.97 -26.24
C GLU A 51 11.20 7.66 -25.08
N LEU A 52 11.85 8.70 -24.58
CA LEU A 52 12.73 8.67 -23.41
C LEU A 52 12.25 9.69 -22.40
N GLU A 53 11.97 9.22 -21.19
CA GLU A 53 11.55 10.08 -20.10
C GLU A 53 12.43 9.90 -18.85
N PHE A 54 12.76 11.01 -18.18
CA PHE A 54 13.38 10.98 -16.86
C PHE A 54 12.30 11.05 -15.80
N GLN A 55 12.23 10.01 -14.98
CA GLN A 55 11.20 9.87 -13.97
C GLN A 55 11.79 9.74 -12.57
N GLU A 56 11.05 10.21 -11.60
CA GLU A 56 11.31 9.88 -10.21
C GLU A 56 10.55 8.61 -9.81
N ASN A 57 11.12 7.90 -8.85
CA ASN A 57 10.53 6.65 -8.37
C ASN A 57 10.28 6.73 -6.86
N ALA A 58 9.29 7.52 -6.47
CA ALA A 58 8.85 7.69 -5.09
C ALA A 58 10.02 7.97 -4.11
N SER A 59 10.89 8.92 -4.47
CA SER A 59 11.93 9.42 -3.57
C SER A 59 11.30 9.91 -2.27
N ARG A 60 11.95 9.63 -1.14
CA ARG A 60 11.36 9.89 0.16
C ARG A 60 12.38 10.25 1.22
N ILE A 61 11.93 11.04 2.17
CA ILE A 61 12.63 11.29 3.43
C ILE A 61 11.69 10.96 4.59
N GLY A 62 12.24 10.51 5.69
CA GLY A 62 11.44 10.18 6.86
C GLY A 62 12.24 10.16 8.14
N MET A 63 11.53 10.06 9.23
CA MET A 63 12.10 9.98 10.57
C MET A 63 11.23 9.09 11.46
N ASN A 64 11.88 8.18 12.17
CA ASN A 64 11.25 7.43 13.26
C ASN A 64 11.86 7.85 14.59
N ILE A 65 11.02 8.02 15.60
CA ILE A 65 11.42 8.36 16.98
C ILE A 65 10.84 7.33 17.92
N ASP A 66 11.69 6.71 18.74
CA ASP A 66 11.27 5.79 19.78
C ASP A 66 11.70 6.35 21.15
N ILE A 67 10.77 6.38 22.11
CA ILE A 67 11.03 6.66 23.54
C ILE A 67 10.78 5.36 24.30
N LYS A 68 11.87 4.71 24.73
CA LYS A 68 11.80 3.41 25.42
C LYS A 68 11.85 3.60 26.92
N ALA A 69 10.85 3.05 27.60
CA ALA A 69 10.78 2.87 29.02
C ALA A 69 10.73 1.38 29.38
N LYS A 70 10.79 1.04 30.67
CA LYS A 70 10.63 -0.33 31.13
C LYS A 70 9.21 -0.82 30.84
N GLY A 71 9.10 -1.79 29.91
CA GLY A 71 7.80 -2.42 29.58
C GLY A 71 7.04 -1.78 28.43
N ILE A 72 7.30 -0.52 28.06
CA ILE A 72 6.59 0.21 27.02
C ILE A 72 7.57 0.98 26.14
N THR A 73 7.26 1.09 24.85
CA THR A 73 7.93 2.01 23.92
C THR A 73 6.87 2.88 23.25
N PHE A 74 6.95 4.18 23.43
CA PHE A 74 6.21 5.13 22.60
C PHE A 74 7.01 5.40 21.34
N PHE A 75 6.33 5.49 20.22
CA PHE A 75 6.99 5.75 18.95
C PHE A 75 6.14 6.63 18.04
N MET A 76 6.82 7.33 17.13
CA MET A 76 6.21 8.03 16.01
C MET A 76 7.04 7.83 14.76
N GLY A 77 6.39 7.93 13.61
CA GLY A 77 7.03 7.89 12.30
C GLY A 77 6.39 8.87 11.36
N SER A 78 7.21 9.50 10.52
CA SER A 78 6.78 10.37 9.43
C SER A 78 7.60 10.07 8.19
N GLU A 79 6.93 10.00 7.03
CA GLU A 79 7.56 9.84 5.73
C GLU A 79 6.90 10.78 4.73
N LEU A 80 7.71 11.54 4.03
CA LEU A 80 7.31 12.44 2.95
C LEU A 80 7.89 11.94 1.63
N GLN A 81 7.09 11.97 0.58
CA GLN A 81 7.56 11.80 -0.79
C GLN A 81 8.21 13.10 -1.25
N LEU A 82 9.32 12.96 -1.96
CA LEU A 82 10.00 14.06 -2.64
C LEU A 82 9.73 13.92 -4.14
N LYS A 83 9.21 14.96 -4.74
CA LYS A 83 9.10 15.10 -6.19
C LYS A 83 10.27 15.95 -6.65
N MET A 84 11.32 15.29 -7.17
CA MET A 84 12.59 15.95 -7.54
C MET A 84 12.62 16.38 -9.01
N PHE A 85 11.95 15.63 -9.88
CA PHE A 85 11.88 15.92 -11.30
C PHE A 85 10.51 16.51 -11.61
N LYS A 86 10.51 17.65 -12.31
CA LYS A 86 9.29 18.23 -12.87
C LYS A 86 9.17 17.73 -14.30
N GLY A 87 8.08 17.08 -14.66
CA GLY A 87 7.81 16.62 -16.02
C GLY A 87 6.33 16.56 -16.29
N ASN A 88 5.95 16.71 -17.54
CA ASN A 88 4.67 16.25 -18.01
C ASN A 88 4.76 14.73 -18.03
N LEU A 89 3.89 14.06 -17.28
CA LEU A 89 3.89 12.62 -17.22
C LEU A 89 2.94 12.09 -18.30
N ASP A 90 3.49 11.77 -19.46
CA ASP A 90 2.74 11.01 -20.47
C ASP A 90 2.62 9.54 -20.05
N PHE A 91 3.54 9.09 -19.20
CA PHE A 91 3.58 7.75 -18.65
C PHE A 91 4.09 7.79 -17.20
N ASN A 92 3.42 7.07 -16.30
CA ASN A 92 3.91 6.90 -14.93
C ASN A 92 4.32 5.44 -14.69
N ALA A 93 5.62 5.19 -14.68
CA ALA A 93 6.17 3.88 -14.39
C ALA A 93 6.00 3.45 -12.93
N ASP A 94 5.76 4.39 -12.02
CA ASP A 94 5.69 4.16 -10.57
C ASP A 94 4.42 3.38 -10.13
N ALA A 95 3.53 3.04 -11.04
CA ALA A 95 2.33 2.21 -10.82
C ALA A 95 1.41 2.63 -9.65
N ASN A 96 1.64 3.81 -9.09
CA ASN A 96 0.87 4.34 -7.96
C ASN A 96 -0.42 5.04 -8.39
N LEU A 97 -0.76 4.96 -9.66
CA LEU A 97 -1.98 5.54 -10.20
C LEU A 97 -3.03 4.47 -10.40
N SER A 98 -4.23 4.81 -10.01
CA SER A 98 -5.44 4.05 -10.33
C SER A 98 -5.43 3.70 -11.81
N SER A 99 -5.55 2.45 -12.12
CA SER A 99 -5.56 1.83 -13.44
C SER A 99 -4.22 1.58 -14.13
N GLY A 100 -3.09 2.12 -13.69
CA GLY A 100 -1.76 1.77 -14.21
C GLY A 100 -1.52 2.03 -15.70
N PHE A 101 -2.40 2.77 -16.34
CA PHE A 101 -2.35 3.15 -17.73
C PHE A 101 -2.10 4.65 -17.87
N LEU A 102 -1.75 5.07 -19.07
CA LEU A 102 -1.55 6.45 -19.45
C LEU A 102 -2.47 7.41 -18.69
N VAL A 103 -1.90 8.21 -17.82
CA VAL A 103 -2.59 9.40 -17.31
C VAL A 103 -2.10 10.55 -18.17
N ALA A 104 -2.86 10.86 -19.19
CA ALA A 104 -2.67 12.06 -20.00
C ALA A 104 -3.14 13.31 -19.24
N GLU A 105 -2.76 13.44 -17.97
CA GLU A 105 -3.02 14.66 -17.21
C GLU A 105 -1.72 15.27 -16.73
N SER A 106 -1.31 16.30 -17.42
CA SER A 106 -0.23 17.21 -17.01
C SER A 106 -0.70 18.16 -15.90
N SER A 107 -1.15 17.66 -14.76
CA SER A 107 -1.22 18.51 -13.59
C SER A 107 0.16 18.53 -12.93
N GLN A 108 0.95 19.55 -13.23
CA GLN A 108 2.15 19.84 -12.45
C GLN A 108 1.70 20.05 -11.01
N SER A 109 2.00 19.07 -10.15
CA SER A 109 1.90 19.31 -8.73
C SER A 109 3.05 20.25 -8.35
N ASP A 110 2.74 21.49 -8.04
CA ASP A 110 3.72 22.45 -7.52
C ASP A 110 4.26 22.05 -6.14
N GLN A 111 3.74 20.99 -5.56
CA GLN A 111 4.19 20.50 -4.26
C GLN A 111 5.38 19.56 -4.40
N VAL A 112 6.53 20.04 -3.87
CA VAL A 112 7.77 19.24 -3.77
C VAL A 112 7.60 18.08 -2.77
N PHE A 113 6.73 18.21 -1.77
CA PHE A 113 6.53 17.24 -0.72
C PHE A 113 5.11 16.67 -0.75
N GLY A 114 5.02 15.34 -0.75
CA GLY A 114 3.76 14.62 -0.58
C GLY A 114 3.74 13.81 0.72
N SER A 115 2.59 13.74 1.40
CA SER A 115 2.44 12.93 2.61
C SER A 115 2.35 11.44 2.25
N ARG A 116 3.27 10.62 2.78
CA ARG A 116 3.22 9.15 2.62
C ARG A 116 2.75 8.45 3.89
N LEU A 117 3.44 8.69 5.00
CA LEU A 117 3.14 8.10 6.30
C LEU A 117 3.20 9.16 7.38
N GLY A 118 2.34 9.03 8.38
CA GLY A 118 2.32 9.88 9.56
C GLY A 118 1.56 9.17 10.68
N TYR A 119 2.29 8.57 11.62
CA TYR A 119 1.69 7.76 12.67
C TYR A 119 2.42 7.90 13.99
N LEU A 120 1.71 7.60 15.06
CA LEU A 120 2.24 7.46 16.41
C LEU A 120 1.63 6.23 17.09
N GLY A 121 2.25 5.78 18.17
CA GLY A 121 1.72 4.62 18.88
C GLY A 121 2.56 4.18 20.06
N PHE A 122 2.24 3.02 20.56
CA PHE A 122 2.99 2.38 21.63
C PHE A 122 3.07 0.87 21.44
N ASP A 123 4.17 0.31 21.91
CA ASP A 123 4.50 -1.12 21.90
C ASP A 123 4.58 -1.60 23.36
N LEU A 124 3.68 -2.49 23.73
CA LEU A 124 3.59 -3.14 25.04
C LEU A 124 4.32 -4.49 25.08
N LYS A 125 5.26 -4.71 24.15
CA LYS A 125 6.04 -5.93 24.01
C LYS A 125 5.15 -7.16 23.80
N LYS A 126 5.00 -8.04 24.81
CA LYS A 126 4.21 -9.27 24.72
C LYS A 126 2.72 -9.02 24.44
N TYR A 127 2.21 -7.85 24.74
CA TYR A 127 0.80 -7.48 24.52
C TYR A 127 0.56 -6.83 23.16
N GLY A 128 1.62 -6.67 22.35
CA GLY A 128 1.51 -6.14 21.00
C GLY A 128 1.70 -4.63 20.88
N LYS A 129 1.55 -4.18 19.66
CA LYS A 129 1.79 -2.81 19.22
C LYS A 129 0.49 -2.21 18.70
N LEU A 130 0.14 -1.01 19.20
CA LEU A 130 -0.97 -0.22 18.70
C LEU A 130 -0.45 1.06 18.03
N THR A 131 -0.95 1.35 16.84
CA THR A 131 -0.50 2.47 16.00
C THR A 131 -1.70 3.25 15.49
N PHE A 132 -1.58 4.57 15.43
CA PHE A 132 -2.62 5.52 15.02
C PHE A 132 -2.08 6.43 13.91
N GLY A 133 -2.88 6.72 12.90
CA GLY A 133 -2.54 7.64 11.81
C GLY A 133 -2.40 6.96 10.46
N LYS A 134 -1.79 7.67 9.50
CA LYS A 134 -1.55 7.15 8.15
C LYS A 134 -0.39 6.17 8.15
N GLN A 135 -0.68 4.91 7.88
CA GLN A 135 0.28 3.81 8.00
C GLN A 135 -0.05 2.66 7.05
N TRP A 136 0.90 1.73 6.88
CA TRP A 136 0.62 0.51 6.14
C TRP A 136 -0.47 -0.30 6.81
N GLY A 137 -1.51 -0.60 6.04
CA GLY A 137 -2.66 -1.40 6.44
C GLY A 137 -2.30 -2.88 6.66
N VAL A 138 -3.19 -3.61 7.31
CA VAL A 138 -3.00 -5.04 7.54
C VAL A 138 -3.16 -5.88 6.27
N PHE A 139 -3.88 -5.39 5.28
CA PHE A 139 -3.97 -6.03 3.97
C PHE A 139 -2.61 -6.06 3.27
N TYR A 140 -1.83 -4.98 3.39
CA TYR A 140 -0.47 -4.90 2.90
C TYR A 140 0.51 -5.86 3.61
N ASP A 141 0.17 -6.38 4.78
CA ASP A 141 0.96 -7.43 5.44
C ASP A 141 1.09 -8.70 4.58
N VAL A 142 0.21 -8.87 3.59
CA VAL A 142 0.21 -9.97 2.61
C VAL A 142 0.63 -9.48 1.23
N THR A 143 -0.03 -8.45 0.68
CA THR A 143 0.26 -7.95 -0.67
C THR A 143 1.66 -7.35 -0.79
N GLY A 144 2.24 -6.88 0.30
CA GLY A 144 3.64 -6.41 0.35
C GLY A 144 4.70 -7.50 0.12
N PHE A 145 4.33 -8.79 0.02
CA PHE A 145 5.30 -9.86 -0.27
C PHE A 145 5.88 -9.74 -1.67
N THR A 146 5.10 -9.28 -2.62
CA THR A 146 5.43 -9.11 -4.03
C THR A 146 5.78 -7.69 -4.42
N ASP A 147 5.49 -6.71 -3.57
CA ASP A 147 5.85 -5.29 -3.76
C ASP A 147 7.33 -5.03 -3.45
N CYS A 148 8.20 -5.67 -4.23
CA CYS A 148 9.65 -5.68 -4.00
C CYS A 148 10.48 -5.19 -5.20
N PHE A 149 9.85 -4.80 -6.30
CA PHE A 149 10.50 -4.24 -7.49
C PHE A 149 11.00 -2.82 -7.24
N ASN A 150 11.91 -2.35 -8.07
CA ASN A 150 12.34 -0.95 -8.02
C ASN A 150 11.30 -0.04 -8.67
N VAL A 151 10.67 -0.49 -9.78
CA VAL A 151 9.73 0.29 -10.58
C VAL A 151 8.37 -0.42 -10.72
N PHE A 152 8.31 -1.64 -11.24
CA PHE A 152 7.08 -2.30 -11.73
C PHE A 152 6.45 -3.28 -10.74
N GLY A 153 6.32 -2.93 -9.46
CA GLY A 153 5.75 -3.84 -8.47
C GLY A 153 4.25 -3.69 -8.25
N GLY A 154 3.62 -4.76 -7.72
CA GLY A 154 2.32 -4.70 -7.07
C GLY A 154 1.12 -4.38 -7.95
N ARG A 155 1.16 -4.60 -9.26
CA ARG A 155 0.08 -4.22 -10.17
C ARG A 155 -1.08 -5.22 -10.24
N GLY A 156 -0.92 -6.40 -9.67
CA GLY A 156 -1.96 -7.43 -9.64
C GLY A 156 -2.82 -7.42 -8.37
N SER A 157 -2.53 -6.56 -7.38
CA SER A 157 -3.27 -6.52 -6.12
C SER A 157 -3.98 -5.19 -5.89
N PRO A 158 -5.12 -5.18 -5.17
CA PRO A 158 -5.91 -3.98 -4.92
C PRO A 158 -5.23 -2.93 -4.03
N THR A 159 -4.03 -3.20 -3.55
CA THR A 159 -3.21 -2.22 -2.82
C THR A 159 -2.94 -0.96 -3.65
N TYR A 160 -2.79 -1.12 -4.97
CA TYR A 160 -2.43 -0.05 -5.90
C TYR A 160 -3.61 0.49 -6.72
N TYR A 161 -4.72 -0.25 -6.75
CA TYR A 161 -5.93 0.17 -7.42
C TYR A 161 -6.73 1.08 -6.55
N GLY A 162 -7.27 2.05 -6.76
CA GLY A 162 -8.03 2.97 -5.90
C GLY A 162 -7.34 4.32 -5.72
N GLY A 163 -6.34 4.63 -6.53
CA GLY A 163 -5.79 5.97 -6.70
C GLY A 163 -4.91 6.51 -5.58
N THR A 164 -4.83 5.83 -4.45
CA THR A 164 -4.14 6.32 -3.23
C THR A 164 -3.32 5.26 -2.53
N ASP A 165 -2.75 4.28 -3.23
CA ASP A 165 -2.18 3.07 -2.62
C ASP A 165 -3.19 2.40 -1.65
N GLY A 166 -4.48 2.41 -1.96
CA GLY A 166 -5.53 1.86 -1.11
C GLY A 166 -5.76 2.61 0.20
N GLY A 167 -5.27 3.85 0.34
CA GLY A 167 -5.33 4.61 1.59
C GLY A 167 -6.73 4.88 2.10
N THR A 168 -7.64 5.25 1.23
CA THR A 168 -9.06 5.50 1.54
C THR A 168 -9.83 4.23 1.83
N LEU A 169 -9.48 3.13 1.19
CA LEU A 169 -10.14 1.84 1.35
C LEU A 169 -9.45 0.97 2.41
N GLY A 170 -8.26 1.34 2.87
CA GLY A 170 -7.52 0.67 3.93
C GLY A 170 -6.61 -0.46 3.48
N THR A 171 -6.48 -0.74 2.19
CA THR A 171 -5.71 -1.87 1.66
C THR A 171 -4.20 -1.61 1.54
N GLY A 172 -3.80 -0.34 1.41
CA GLY A 172 -2.39 0.06 1.29
C GLY A 172 -1.94 0.95 2.44
N ARG A 173 -1.61 2.21 2.17
CA ARG A 173 -1.27 3.22 3.20
C ARG A 173 -2.55 3.79 3.82
N ALA A 174 -3.15 3.04 4.71
CA ALA A 174 -4.44 3.35 5.33
C ALA A 174 -4.43 4.70 6.06
N ASP A 175 -5.36 5.59 5.68
CA ASP A 175 -5.53 6.91 6.28
C ASP A 175 -6.32 6.81 7.59
N GLN A 176 -5.95 7.61 8.61
CA GLN A 176 -6.65 7.70 9.90
C GLN A 176 -6.95 6.32 10.51
N ALA A 177 -5.97 5.42 10.42
CA ALA A 177 -6.13 4.04 10.81
C ALA A 177 -5.67 3.80 12.26
N PHE A 178 -6.38 2.91 12.94
CA PHE A 178 -5.99 2.26 14.18
C PHE A 178 -5.55 0.84 13.81
N VAL A 179 -4.30 0.51 14.10
CA VAL A 179 -3.75 -0.81 13.74
C VAL A 179 -3.11 -1.46 14.96
N TYR A 180 -3.61 -2.65 15.29
CA TYR A 180 -3.00 -3.53 16.29
C TYR A 180 -2.24 -4.64 15.59
N ARG A 181 -1.00 -4.91 16.04
CA ARG A 181 -0.20 -6.07 15.60
C ARG A 181 0.44 -6.77 16.79
N ASN A 182 0.36 -8.09 16.77
CA ASN A 182 1.05 -8.93 17.76
C ASN A 182 1.52 -10.25 17.13
N SER A 183 2.47 -10.92 17.78
CA SER A 183 2.98 -12.23 17.36
C SER A 183 2.98 -13.21 18.53
N PHE A 184 2.42 -14.38 18.30
CA PHE A 184 2.27 -15.48 19.25
C PHE A 184 3.02 -16.69 18.71
N GLY A 185 4.31 -16.80 19.02
CA GLY A 185 5.17 -17.83 18.44
C GLY A 185 5.26 -17.70 16.91
N PRO A 186 4.84 -18.72 16.14
CA PRO A 186 4.89 -18.68 14.68
C PRO A 186 3.76 -17.86 14.04
N VAL A 187 2.73 -17.48 14.79
CA VAL A 187 1.56 -16.77 14.31
C VAL A 187 1.68 -15.28 14.56
N SER A 188 1.44 -14.45 13.54
CA SER A 188 1.32 -13.00 13.67
C SER A 188 -0.08 -12.56 13.24
N LEU A 189 -0.71 -11.72 14.06
CA LEU A 189 -2.04 -11.17 13.86
C LEU A 189 -1.94 -9.66 13.62
N GLY A 190 -2.67 -9.16 12.63
CA GLY A 190 -2.93 -7.73 12.41
C GLY A 190 -4.42 -7.45 12.42
N LEU A 191 -4.85 -6.40 13.11
CA LEU A 191 -6.22 -5.89 13.11
C LEU A 191 -6.19 -4.41 12.76
N GLN A 192 -7.14 -3.95 11.96
CA GLN A 192 -7.23 -2.57 11.50
C GLN A 192 -8.66 -2.08 11.52
N MET A 193 -8.81 -0.78 11.76
CA MET A 193 -10.02 -0.02 11.50
C MET A 193 -9.65 1.41 11.10
N GLN A 194 -10.46 2.02 10.23
CA GLN A 194 -10.31 3.44 9.85
C GLN A 194 -11.49 4.25 10.38
N ALA A 195 -11.21 5.47 10.84
CA ALA A 195 -12.21 6.42 11.34
C ALA A 195 -12.00 7.75 10.63
N ARG A 196 -12.56 7.90 9.42
CA ARG A 196 -12.41 9.10 8.57
C ARG A 196 -13.65 9.97 8.52
N SER A 197 -14.75 9.50 9.10
CA SER A 197 -16.07 10.16 9.03
C SER A 197 -16.58 10.36 7.58
N ALA A 198 -16.22 9.40 6.69
CA ALA A 198 -16.57 9.46 5.28
C ALA A 198 -17.96 8.84 4.98
N THR A 199 -18.52 8.11 5.94
CA THR A 199 -19.84 7.46 5.82
C THR A 199 -20.80 7.96 6.89
N ASN A 200 -21.97 8.41 6.49
CA ASN A 200 -22.92 9.11 7.37
C ASN A 200 -23.48 8.28 8.52
N ASN A 201 -23.41 6.95 8.50
CA ASN A 201 -24.05 6.07 9.47
C ASN A 201 -23.17 4.93 10.02
N LYS A 202 -21.88 4.95 9.74
CA LYS A 202 -20.96 3.93 10.23
C LYS A 202 -19.95 4.52 11.21
N PHE A 203 -19.66 3.80 12.28
CA PHE A 203 -18.67 4.22 13.26
C PHE A 203 -17.23 4.09 12.71
N PHE A 204 -17.03 3.13 11.82
CA PHE A 204 -15.77 2.93 11.10
C PHE A 204 -16.02 2.88 9.60
N ASP A 205 -15.11 3.47 8.83
CA ASP A 205 -15.16 3.51 7.36
C ASP A 205 -14.55 2.27 6.73
N SER A 206 -13.68 1.57 7.44
CA SER A 206 -13.18 0.26 7.02
C SER A 206 -12.68 -0.56 8.21
N TYR A 207 -12.57 -1.86 8.01
CA TYR A 207 -11.86 -2.76 8.92
C TYR A 207 -11.11 -3.83 8.14
N GLY A 208 -10.03 -4.33 8.72
CA GLY A 208 -9.20 -5.36 8.12
C GLY A 208 -8.60 -6.29 9.15
N VAL A 209 -8.24 -7.49 8.70
CA VAL A 209 -7.52 -8.49 9.47
C VAL A 209 -6.44 -9.14 8.61
N SER A 210 -5.28 -9.43 9.20
CA SER A 210 -4.23 -10.25 8.59
C SER A 210 -3.77 -11.34 9.57
N LEU A 211 -3.46 -12.49 9.01
CA LEU A 211 -2.86 -13.60 9.74
C LEU A 211 -1.67 -14.12 8.96
N LYS A 212 -0.49 -14.18 9.61
CA LYS A 212 0.73 -14.74 9.04
C LYS A 212 1.19 -15.92 9.86
N LEU A 213 1.55 -17.02 9.20
CA LEU A 213 2.02 -18.25 9.81
C LEU A 213 3.41 -18.60 9.27
N LYS A 214 4.41 -18.61 10.15
CA LYS A 214 5.75 -19.07 9.84
C LYS A 214 5.79 -20.59 9.96
N LEU A 215 5.69 -21.29 8.84
CA LEU A 215 5.68 -22.75 8.79
C LEU A 215 7.06 -23.34 9.01
N LEU A 216 8.09 -22.76 8.36
CA LEU A 216 9.48 -23.20 8.42
C LEU A 216 10.40 -22.00 8.61
N LYS A 217 11.71 -22.25 8.83
CA LYS A 217 12.71 -21.19 9.03
C LYS A 217 12.67 -20.08 7.98
N HIS A 218 12.38 -20.44 6.73
CA HIS A 218 12.43 -19.53 5.57
C HIS A 218 11.09 -19.43 4.83
N PHE A 219 10.06 -20.12 5.28
CA PHE A 219 8.77 -20.18 4.59
C PHE A 219 7.64 -19.66 5.45
N LEU A 220 6.87 -18.74 4.88
CA LEU A 220 5.76 -18.03 5.51
C LEU A 220 4.55 -18.08 4.57
N VAL A 221 3.38 -18.30 5.14
CA VAL A 221 2.08 -18.14 4.46
C VAL A 221 1.26 -17.09 5.20
N ALA A 222 0.41 -16.39 4.47
CA ALA A 222 -0.42 -15.35 5.06
C ALA A 222 -1.74 -15.21 4.32
N GLY A 223 -2.76 -14.72 5.06
CA GLY A 223 -4.03 -14.30 4.51
C GLY A 223 -4.45 -12.95 5.08
N ALA A 224 -5.18 -12.17 4.29
CA ALA A 224 -5.76 -10.91 4.72
C ALA A 224 -7.15 -10.70 4.14
N TYR A 225 -7.95 -9.99 4.90
CA TYR A 225 -9.27 -9.51 4.50
C TYR A 225 -9.39 -8.04 4.86
N ASN A 226 -10.01 -7.25 4.00
CA ASN A 226 -10.35 -5.87 4.27
C ASN A 226 -11.72 -5.54 3.67
N LYS A 227 -12.54 -4.82 4.41
CA LYS A 227 -13.83 -4.29 3.97
C LYS A 227 -13.88 -2.80 4.18
N ALA A 228 -14.26 -2.07 3.15
CA ALA A 228 -14.51 -0.64 3.23
C ALA A 228 -16.01 -0.35 3.15
N TYR A 229 -16.41 0.81 3.69
CA TYR A 229 -17.77 1.30 3.59
C TYR A 229 -17.78 2.59 2.79
N LEU A 230 -18.63 2.64 1.79
CA LEU A 230 -18.96 3.84 1.02
C LEU A 230 -20.23 4.45 1.56
N ASN A 231 -20.44 5.74 1.26
CA ASN A 231 -21.71 6.37 1.52
C ASN A 231 -22.82 5.65 0.73
N GLN A 232 -23.92 5.30 1.39
CA GLN A 232 -25.02 4.54 0.78
C GLN A 232 -25.62 5.30 -0.43
N ALA A 233 -25.63 6.61 -0.39
CA ALA A 233 -26.12 7.41 -1.52
C ALA A 233 -25.31 7.18 -2.83
N LEU A 234 -24.00 6.89 -2.73
CA LEU A 234 -23.18 6.56 -3.92
C LEU A 234 -23.60 5.24 -4.57
N ILE A 235 -24.16 4.31 -3.79
CA ILE A 235 -24.63 3.02 -4.27
C ILE A 235 -26.07 3.18 -4.81
N ASP A 236 -26.93 3.87 -4.05
CA ASP A 236 -28.36 4.01 -4.36
C ASP A 236 -28.62 4.91 -5.57
N ASP A 237 -27.81 5.94 -5.75
CA ASP A 237 -27.96 6.93 -6.84
C ASP A 237 -27.39 6.45 -8.20
N ASN A 238 -26.78 5.24 -8.24
CA ASN A 238 -26.13 4.67 -9.44
C ASN A 238 -25.14 5.61 -10.14
N LEU A 239 -24.50 6.51 -9.38
CA LEU A 239 -23.51 7.48 -9.91
C LEU A 239 -22.23 6.79 -10.38
N ILE A 240 -21.97 5.58 -9.89
CA ILE A 240 -20.81 4.75 -10.27
C ILE A 240 -21.36 3.45 -10.84
N LEU A 241 -21.09 3.21 -12.11
CA LEU A 241 -21.60 2.05 -12.83
C LEU A 241 -20.95 0.76 -12.27
N GLY A 242 -21.75 -0.29 -12.09
CA GLY A 242 -21.31 -1.57 -11.58
C GLY A 242 -21.06 -1.62 -10.05
N LEU A 243 -21.31 -0.55 -9.32
CA LEU A 243 -21.20 -0.54 -7.87
C LEU A 243 -22.50 -1.12 -7.26
N GLU A 244 -22.48 -2.42 -6.97
CA GLU A 244 -23.64 -3.14 -6.42
C GLU A 244 -23.57 -3.31 -4.90
N GLY A 245 -22.43 -3.02 -4.28
CA GLY A 245 -22.22 -3.23 -2.86
C GLY A 245 -21.00 -2.54 -2.28
N GLN A 246 -20.68 -2.88 -1.05
CA GLN A 246 -19.54 -2.33 -0.36
C GLN A 246 -18.24 -3.02 -0.80
N PRO A 247 -17.12 -2.29 -0.95
CA PRO A 247 -15.84 -2.87 -1.36
C PRO A 247 -15.31 -3.93 -0.37
N GLU A 248 -14.95 -5.10 -0.87
CA GLU A 248 -14.33 -6.18 -0.11
C GLU A 248 -13.08 -6.70 -0.81
N TYR A 249 -12.05 -7.01 -0.03
CA TYR A 249 -10.74 -7.41 -0.52
C TYR A 249 -10.23 -8.64 0.22
N PHE A 250 -9.76 -9.62 -0.51
CA PHE A 250 -9.17 -10.86 -0.01
C PHE A 250 -7.78 -11.04 -0.59
N ALA A 251 -6.83 -11.48 0.21
CA ALA A 251 -5.50 -11.83 -0.28
C ALA A 251 -4.97 -13.05 0.45
N VAL A 252 -4.28 -13.91 -0.29
CA VAL A 252 -3.49 -15.03 0.24
C VAL A 252 -2.11 -14.95 -0.38
N GLY A 253 -1.07 -15.09 0.44
CA GLY A 253 0.30 -15.00 -0.03
C GLY A 253 1.20 -16.05 0.60
N MET A 254 2.28 -16.36 -0.11
CA MET A 254 3.36 -17.18 0.37
C MET A 254 4.69 -16.53 0.07
N GLN A 255 5.66 -16.72 0.95
CA GLN A 255 7.00 -16.19 0.79
C GLN A 255 8.04 -17.20 1.27
N TYR A 256 9.05 -17.42 0.44
CA TYR A 256 10.31 -18.07 0.82
C TYR A 256 11.43 -17.03 0.82
N ASN A 257 12.15 -16.90 1.92
CA ASN A 257 13.21 -15.91 2.06
C ASN A 257 14.45 -16.52 2.70
N SER A 258 15.48 -16.74 1.89
CA SER A 258 16.80 -17.20 2.31
C SER A 258 17.87 -16.13 2.08
N LYS A 259 19.14 -16.45 2.37
CA LYS A 259 20.25 -15.50 2.20
C LYS A 259 20.39 -15.00 0.75
N HIS A 260 20.18 -15.88 -0.23
CA HIS A 260 20.44 -15.59 -1.64
C HIS A 260 19.18 -15.61 -2.52
N LEU A 261 18.13 -16.28 -2.07
CA LEU A 261 16.90 -16.47 -2.85
C LEU A 261 15.71 -15.97 -2.06
N GLN A 262 14.91 -15.10 -2.69
CA GLN A 262 13.58 -14.70 -2.25
C GLN A 262 12.60 -15.06 -3.34
N LEU A 263 11.52 -15.73 -2.97
CA LEU A 263 10.37 -16.00 -3.83
C LEU A 263 9.12 -15.59 -3.08
N ALA A 264 8.19 -14.99 -3.77
CA ALA A 264 6.90 -14.63 -3.21
C ALA A 264 5.80 -14.78 -4.27
N ALA A 265 4.62 -15.15 -3.83
CA ALA A 265 3.42 -15.14 -4.65
C ALA A 265 2.23 -14.65 -3.83
N VAL A 266 1.36 -13.87 -4.46
CA VAL A 266 0.12 -13.36 -3.88
C VAL A 266 -1.02 -13.59 -4.86
N LEU A 267 -2.12 -14.14 -4.35
CA LEU A 267 -3.41 -14.21 -5.02
C LEU A 267 -4.35 -13.25 -4.30
N SER A 268 -5.02 -12.39 -5.03
CA SER A 268 -6.00 -11.43 -4.49
C SER A 268 -7.32 -11.53 -5.22
N HIS A 269 -8.40 -11.22 -4.51
CA HIS A 269 -9.74 -11.09 -5.07
C HIS A 269 -10.41 -9.87 -4.45
N GLN A 270 -11.18 -9.15 -5.26
CA GLN A 270 -11.94 -7.99 -4.80
C GLN A 270 -13.34 -7.98 -5.39
N ASN A 271 -14.29 -7.58 -4.56
CA ASN A 271 -15.67 -7.31 -4.95
C ASN A 271 -15.93 -5.82 -4.81
N ASN A 272 -16.53 -5.19 -5.82
CA ASN A 272 -16.79 -3.74 -5.86
C ASN A 272 -15.57 -2.88 -5.51
N GLY A 273 -14.38 -3.38 -5.80
CA GLY A 273 -13.14 -2.84 -5.21
C GLY A 273 -12.27 -2.03 -6.14
N ASP A 274 -12.50 -2.07 -7.43
CA ASP A 274 -11.69 -1.33 -8.41
C ASP A 274 -12.52 -0.31 -9.16
N LEU A 275 -11.96 0.88 -9.33
CA LEU A 275 -12.58 2.00 -10.02
C LEU A 275 -11.75 2.37 -11.25
N THR A 276 -12.36 2.36 -12.42
CA THR A 276 -11.76 2.86 -13.66
C THR A 276 -12.74 3.76 -14.41
N HIS A 277 -12.31 4.27 -15.55
CA HIS A 277 -13.17 5.05 -16.44
C HIS A 277 -13.58 4.19 -17.64
N GLY A 278 -14.88 4.07 -17.85
CA GLY A 278 -15.46 3.52 -19.07
C GLY A 278 -15.54 4.57 -20.18
N VAL A 279 -16.12 4.20 -21.31
CA VAL A 279 -16.44 5.11 -22.41
C VAL A 279 -17.90 4.91 -22.78
N LEU A 280 -18.67 5.98 -22.74
CA LEU A 280 -20.02 6.06 -23.29
C LEU A 280 -20.00 7.00 -24.50
N VAL A 281 -20.69 6.61 -25.56
CA VAL A 281 -20.90 7.46 -26.75
C VAL A 281 -22.39 7.71 -26.85
N GLU A 282 -22.80 8.94 -26.57
CA GLU A 282 -24.17 9.41 -26.64
C GLU A 282 -24.25 10.61 -27.58
N ASP A 283 -25.08 10.53 -28.61
CA ASP A 283 -25.29 11.60 -29.61
C ASP A 283 -24.02 12.27 -30.14
N GLN A 284 -22.97 11.46 -30.38
CA GLN A 284 -21.60 11.87 -30.76
C GLN A 284 -20.78 12.52 -29.66
N GLU A 285 -21.28 12.64 -28.45
CA GLU A 285 -20.50 13.03 -27.28
C GLU A 285 -19.88 11.79 -26.61
N ILE A 286 -18.61 11.89 -26.23
CA ILE A 286 -17.88 10.86 -25.49
C ILE A 286 -17.86 11.27 -24.02
N THR A 287 -18.46 10.45 -23.18
CA THR A 287 -18.36 10.62 -21.73
C THR A 287 -17.54 9.47 -21.10
N ASN A 288 -16.88 9.76 -19.99
CA ASN A 288 -16.04 8.80 -19.27
C ASN A 288 -16.62 8.52 -17.88
N PRO A 289 -17.66 7.69 -17.77
CA PRO A 289 -18.24 7.36 -16.49
C PRO A 289 -17.26 6.56 -15.62
N SER A 290 -17.36 6.75 -14.31
CA SER A 290 -16.68 5.89 -13.35
C SER A 290 -17.33 4.50 -13.32
N VAL A 291 -16.50 3.45 -13.37
CA VAL A 291 -16.95 2.05 -13.44
C VAL A 291 -16.21 1.22 -12.41
N VAL A 292 -16.94 0.40 -11.67
CA VAL A 292 -16.39 -0.50 -10.64
C VAL A 292 -16.48 -1.95 -11.08
N PHE A 293 -15.47 -2.75 -10.75
CA PHE A 293 -15.39 -4.17 -11.08
C PHE A 293 -15.15 -5.04 -9.87
N ASP A 294 -15.55 -6.30 -10.03
CA ASP A 294 -14.97 -7.43 -9.33
C ASP A 294 -13.75 -7.91 -10.11
N ALA A 295 -12.69 -8.26 -9.41
CA ALA A 295 -11.47 -8.69 -10.08
C ALA A 295 -10.66 -9.70 -9.27
N THR A 296 -9.87 -10.49 -9.99
CA THR A 296 -8.89 -11.40 -9.42
C THR A 296 -7.51 -10.99 -9.87
N GLY A 297 -6.56 -10.94 -8.94
CA GLY A 297 -5.17 -10.61 -9.20
C GLY A 297 -4.22 -11.72 -8.78
N PHE A 298 -3.13 -11.84 -9.51
CA PHE A 298 -2.03 -12.73 -9.17
C PHE A 298 -0.71 -12.00 -9.35
N GLU A 299 0.18 -12.15 -8.38
CA GLU A 299 1.52 -11.58 -8.43
C GLU A 299 2.56 -12.63 -8.08
N PHE A 300 3.67 -12.59 -8.77
CA PHE A 300 4.86 -13.37 -8.46
C PHE A 300 6.09 -12.47 -8.45
N TYR A 301 6.95 -12.68 -7.48
CA TYR A 301 8.25 -12.04 -7.36
C TYR A 301 9.32 -13.07 -7.04
N GLY A 302 10.41 -13.06 -7.82
CA GLY A 302 11.60 -13.85 -7.62
C GLY A 302 12.84 -12.97 -7.62
N ARG A 303 13.75 -13.19 -6.66
CA ARG A 303 15.01 -12.46 -6.53
C ARG A 303 16.12 -13.41 -6.18
N TYR A 304 17.19 -13.38 -6.97
CA TYR A 304 18.41 -14.16 -6.69
C TYR A 304 19.62 -13.25 -6.59
N GLN A 305 20.37 -13.36 -5.49
CA GLN A 305 21.57 -12.57 -5.25
C GLN A 305 22.83 -13.39 -5.49
N TYR A 306 23.67 -12.91 -6.39
CA TYR A 306 25.00 -13.42 -6.65
C TYR A 306 26.04 -12.30 -6.46
N HIS A 307 26.79 -12.36 -5.36
CA HIS A 307 27.71 -11.29 -4.95
C HIS A 307 27.04 -9.89 -4.92
N SER A 308 27.56 -8.97 -5.73
CA SER A 308 27.03 -7.61 -5.88
C SER A 308 25.92 -7.50 -6.94
N ALA A 309 25.65 -8.56 -7.68
CA ALA A 309 24.58 -8.61 -8.66
C ALA A 309 23.33 -9.24 -8.08
N ILE A 310 22.17 -8.72 -8.47
CA ILE A 310 20.88 -9.27 -8.10
C ILE A 310 20.07 -9.39 -9.39
N PHE A 311 19.43 -10.52 -9.58
CA PHE A 311 18.53 -10.80 -10.69
C PHE A 311 17.10 -10.88 -10.15
N ILE A 312 16.18 -10.27 -10.87
CA ILE A 312 14.77 -10.16 -10.48
C ILE A 312 13.93 -10.68 -11.63
N ALA A 313 12.91 -11.44 -11.30
CA ALA A 313 11.86 -11.84 -12.24
C ALA A 313 10.50 -11.69 -11.56
N GLY A 314 9.50 -11.30 -12.33
CA GLY A 314 8.16 -11.12 -11.79
C GLY A 314 7.06 -11.31 -12.82
N TYR A 315 5.86 -11.44 -12.30
CA TYR A 315 4.65 -11.52 -13.10
C TYR A 315 3.51 -10.86 -12.32
N ASN A 316 2.77 -9.99 -12.98
CA ASN A 316 1.56 -9.38 -12.48
C ASN A 316 0.39 -9.72 -13.43
N LEU A 317 -0.68 -10.22 -12.86
CA LEU A 317 -1.94 -10.43 -13.56
C LEU A 317 -3.04 -9.76 -12.76
N TYR A 318 -3.82 -8.90 -13.40
CA TYR A 318 -5.07 -8.37 -12.89
C TYR A 318 -6.15 -8.58 -13.92
N ASN A 319 -7.19 -9.30 -13.55
CA ASN A 319 -8.25 -9.73 -14.48
C ASN A 319 -9.62 -9.36 -13.90
N PRO A 320 -10.26 -8.28 -14.42
CA PRO A 320 -11.64 -7.97 -14.09
C PRO A 320 -12.59 -9.09 -14.51
N GLN A 321 -13.57 -9.40 -13.67
CA GLN A 321 -14.56 -10.44 -13.97
C GLN A 321 -15.67 -9.93 -14.88
N THR A 322 -16.01 -8.64 -14.77
CA THR A 322 -17.05 -8.00 -15.56
C THR A 322 -16.41 -7.01 -16.52
N GLN A 323 -16.65 -7.17 -17.83
CA GLN A 323 -16.06 -6.32 -18.85
C GLN A 323 -17.08 -5.40 -19.56
N GLU A 324 -18.36 -5.59 -19.30
CA GLU A 324 -19.44 -4.77 -19.81
C GLU A 324 -20.40 -4.43 -18.67
N ILE A 325 -20.59 -3.16 -18.42
CA ILE A 325 -21.50 -2.65 -17.41
C ILE A 325 -22.54 -1.80 -18.12
N THR A 326 -23.81 -2.07 -17.87
CA THR A 326 -24.94 -1.33 -18.49
C THR A 326 -25.21 -0.07 -17.69
N ALA A 327 -25.24 1.08 -18.35
CA ALA A 327 -25.72 2.33 -17.76
C ALA A 327 -27.23 2.28 -17.48
N PRO A 328 -27.76 3.13 -16.58
CA PRO A 328 -29.18 3.15 -16.22
C PRO A 328 -30.12 3.42 -17.39
N ASP A 329 -29.66 4.11 -18.45
CA ASP A 329 -30.38 4.37 -19.69
C ASP A 329 -30.36 3.20 -20.69
N GLY A 330 -29.71 2.08 -20.33
CA GLY A 330 -29.56 0.89 -21.15
C GLY A 330 -28.36 0.93 -22.12
N GLN A 331 -27.60 2.01 -22.16
CA GLN A 331 -26.34 2.05 -22.89
C GLN A 331 -25.25 1.30 -22.12
N LYS A 332 -24.40 0.58 -22.84
CA LYS A 332 -23.28 -0.13 -22.23
C LYS A 332 -22.02 0.69 -22.35
N PRO A 333 -21.37 1.07 -21.24
CA PRO A 333 -20.02 1.60 -21.29
C PRO A 333 -19.10 0.51 -21.85
N VAL A 334 -18.30 0.90 -22.79
CA VAL A 334 -17.37 -0.02 -23.43
C VAL A 334 -16.09 -0.07 -22.60
N VAL A 335 -15.97 -1.07 -21.74
CA VAL A 335 -14.72 -1.45 -21.12
C VAL A 335 -14.19 -2.66 -21.85
N ARG A 336 -13.49 -2.44 -22.97
CA ARG A 336 -13.07 -3.50 -23.88
C ARG A 336 -11.81 -4.19 -23.41
N GLY A 337 -11.97 -5.27 -22.66
CA GLY A 337 -10.87 -6.20 -22.37
C GLY A 337 -9.81 -5.60 -21.47
N PHE A 338 -10.17 -4.72 -20.53
CA PHE A 338 -9.26 -4.24 -19.50
C PHE A 338 -8.58 -5.41 -18.80
N LYS A 339 -7.25 -5.41 -18.80
CA LYS A 339 -6.44 -6.45 -18.21
C LYS A 339 -5.05 -5.91 -17.97
N ILE A 340 -4.46 -6.21 -16.83
CA ILE A 340 -3.03 -6.09 -16.63
C ILE A 340 -2.42 -7.47 -16.72
N GLU A 341 -1.38 -7.61 -17.54
CA GLU A 341 -0.58 -8.81 -17.63
C GLU A 341 0.84 -8.42 -17.97
N ASP A 342 1.71 -8.43 -16.97
CA ASP A 342 3.08 -7.97 -17.09
C ASP A 342 4.06 -9.07 -16.71
N PHE A 343 5.06 -9.31 -17.57
CA PHE A 343 6.29 -10.00 -17.23
C PHE A 343 7.37 -8.97 -16.91
N ILE A 344 8.08 -9.15 -15.81
CA ILE A 344 9.11 -8.22 -15.36
C ILE A 344 10.42 -8.96 -15.23
N LEU A 345 11.46 -8.44 -15.87
CA LEU A 345 12.84 -8.87 -15.72
C LEU A 345 13.65 -7.71 -15.17
N GLY A 346 14.47 -7.94 -14.16
CA GLY A 346 15.26 -6.90 -13.55
C GLY A 346 16.64 -7.36 -13.13
N ALA A 347 17.54 -6.39 -13.02
CA ALA A 347 18.88 -6.58 -12.50
C ALA A 347 19.28 -5.39 -11.63
N GLU A 348 20.06 -5.67 -10.58
CA GLU A 348 20.69 -4.64 -9.77
C GLU A 348 22.19 -4.91 -9.66
N TYR A 349 22.96 -3.84 -9.70
CA TYR A 349 24.38 -3.88 -9.35
C TYR A 349 24.63 -3.02 -8.11
N ARG A 350 25.06 -3.66 -7.02
CA ARG A 350 25.23 -3.07 -5.70
C ARG A 350 26.72 -2.98 -5.32
N PRO A 351 27.48 -2.00 -5.88
CA PRO A 351 28.86 -1.76 -5.47
C PRO A 351 28.93 -1.31 -4.01
N LEU A 352 27.90 -0.64 -3.53
CA LEU A 352 27.74 -0.18 -2.16
C LEU A 352 26.42 -0.71 -1.57
N LYS A 353 26.38 -0.98 -0.26
CA LYS A 353 25.14 -1.45 0.40
C LYS A 353 23.98 -0.46 0.28
N ARG A 354 24.28 0.83 0.16
CA ARG A 354 23.30 1.93 0.22
C ARG A 354 23.13 2.70 -1.08
N ALA A 355 23.95 2.42 -2.09
CA ALA A 355 23.84 3.02 -3.41
C ALA A 355 24.04 1.96 -4.48
N TYR A 356 23.10 1.87 -5.41
CA TYR A 356 23.14 0.85 -6.45
C TYR A 356 22.43 1.31 -7.71
N PHE A 357 22.81 0.68 -8.80
CA PHE A 357 22.16 0.80 -10.10
C PHE A 357 21.12 -0.30 -10.23
N TYR A 358 20.02 -0.01 -10.91
CA TYR A 358 19.00 -0.99 -11.24
C TYR A 358 18.52 -0.81 -12.67
N SER A 359 18.02 -1.89 -13.24
CA SER A 359 17.34 -1.91 -14.52
C SER A 359 16.17 -2.88 -14.41
N GLU A 360 15.02 -2.49 -14.93
CA GLU A 360 13.84 -3.35 -15.02
C GLU A 360 13.21 -3.20 -16.40
N TYR A 361 12.78 -4.32 -16.97
CA TYR A 361 12.06 -4.36 -18.23
C TYR A 361 10.70 -5.01 -17.99
N ARG A 362 9.65 -4.26 -18.25
CA ARG A 362 8.27 -4.72 -18.22
C ARG A 362 7.82 -5.01 -19.63
N ILE A 363 7.43 -6.25 -19.89
CA ILE A 363 6.80 -6.73 -21.13
C ILE A 363 5.31 -6.85 -20.81
N SER A 364 4.47 -6.07 -21.48
CA SER A 364 3.04 -6.01 -21.21
C SER A 364 2.21 -6.70 -22.30
N ASN A 365 1.33 -7.61 -21.84
CA ASN A 365 0.23 -8.16 -22.63
C ASN A 365 -1.13 -7.58 -22.16
N GLY A 366 -1.09 -6.54 -21.35
CA GLY A 366 -2.24 -5.84 -20.82
C GLY A 366 -2.96 -4.98 -21.86
N LYS A 367 -4.15 -4.52 -21.47
CA LYS A 367 -4.95 -3.57 -22.25
C LYS A 367 -5.58 -2.55 -21.30
N SER A 368 -5.66 -1.30 -21.74
CA SER A 368 -6.41 -0.25 -21.06
C SER A 368 -7.92 -0.51 -21.07
N SER A 369 -8.67 0.26 -20.29
CA SER A 369 -10.15 0.26 -20.34
C SER A 369 -10.72 0.64 -21.71
N LEU A 370 -9.93 1.29 -22.56
CA LEU A 370 -10.28 1.60 -23.94
C LEU A 370 -9.93 0.48 -24.93
N GLY A 371 -9.36 -0.64 -24.44
CA GLY A 371 -8.91 -1.77 -25.27
C GLY A 371 -7.58 -1.53 -25.99
N VAL A 372 -6.88 -0.43 -25.70
CA VAL A 372 -5.56 -0.15 -26.26
C VAL A 372 -4.52 -1.01 -25.54
N LYS A 373 -3.62 -1.62 -26.29
CA LYS A 373 -2.52 -2.43 -25.75
C LYS A 373 -1.62 -1.54 -24.88
N ASP A 374 -1.23 -2.03 -23.70
CA ASP A 374 -0.25 -1.37 -22.84
C ASP A 374 1.17 -1.50 -23.42
N TYR A 375 2.07 -0.61 -23.04
CA TYR A 375 3.42 -0.53 -23.59
C TYR A 375 4.40 -1.43 -22.86
N ASP A 376 5.40 -1.93 -23.61
CA ASP A 376 6.62 -2.45 -23.01
C ASP A 376 7.48 -1.28 -22.54
N VAL A 377 8.04 -1.38 -21.34
CA VAL A 377 8.82 -0.29 -20.75
C VAL A 377 10.14 -0.81 -20.22
N PHE A 378 11.24 -0.23 -20.69
CA PHE A 378 12.57 -0.47 -20.16
C PHE A 378 12.98 0.69 -19.27
N THR A 379 13.52 0.38 -18.08
CA THR A 379 14.02 1.39 -17.16
C THR A 379 15.44 1.10 -16.72
N ILE A 380 16.22 2.16 -16.53
CA ILE A 380 17.52 2.11 -15.89
C ILE A 380 17.66 3.26 -14.91
N GLY A 381 18.11 3.00 -13.70
CA GLY A 381 18.10 4.00 -12.65
C GLY A 381 19.14 3.81 -11.56
N ILE A 382 19.11 4.76 -10.63
CA ILE A 382 19.97 4.79 -9.46
C ILE A 382 19.12 4.95 -8.22
N ARG A 383 19.49 4.21 -7.17
CA ARG A 383 18.90 4.37 -5.85
C ARG A 383 19.97 4.59 -4.80
N ILE A 384 19.79 5.64 -3.98
CA ILE A 384 20.68 6.02 -2.88
C ILE A 384 19.84 6.02 -1.58
N ASN A 385 20.23 5.20 -0.62
CA ASN A 385 19.57 5.12 0.68
C ASN A 385 20.49 5.69 1.75
N ILE A 386 19.96 6.61 2.55
CA ILE A 386 20.65 7.22 3.68
C ILE A 386 19.89 6.86 4.94
N GLU A 387 20.61 6.39 5.96
CA GLU A 387 20.04 6.06 7.26
C GLU A 387 21.06 6.34 8.35
N LYS A 388 20.62 6.95 9.44
CA LYS A 388 21.44 7.13 10.63
C LYS A 388 20.61 6.88 11.88
N ILE A 389 21.24 6.32 12.91
CA ILE A 389 20.58 6.02 14.18
C ILE A 389 21.30 6.79 15.28
N TYR A 390 20.57 7.70 15.93
CA TYR A 390 21.03 8.42 17.12
C TYR A 390 20.38 7.81 18.34
N ARG A 391 21.17 7.58 19.39
CA ARG A 391 20.70 7.06 20.67
C ARG A 391 21.21 7.94 21.79
N THR A 392 20.31 8.39 22.63
CA THR A 392 20.68 9.14 23.84
C THR A 392 19.85 8.66 25.04
N ARG A 393 20.42 8.83 26.23
CA ARG A 393 19.69 8.58 27.48
C ARG A 393 19.13 9.91 27.99
N ILE A 394 17.84 9.95 28.27
CA ILE A 394 17.18 11.11 28.84
C ILE A 394 16.90 10.80 30.30
N LYS A 395 17.30 11.70 31.21
CA LYS A 395 16.85 11.61 32.59
C LYS A 395 15.33 11.85 32.63
N LYS A 396 14.65 11.10 33.43
CA LYS A 396 13.23 11.29 33.64
C LYS A 396 12.97 12.70 34.17
N LEU A 397 12.10 13.45 33.50
CA LEU A 397 11.78 14.85 33.87
C LEU A 397 10.64 14.93 34.89
N ILE A 398 10.14 13.81 35.42
CA ILE A 398 9.06 13.76 36.43
C ILE A 398 9.37 12.64 37.43
#